data_faa2feffac0937e537302ad3eab89c01
#
_entry.id   faa2feffac0937e537302ad3eab89c01
#
_cell.length_a   1.000
_cell.length_b   1.000
_cell.length_c   1.000
_cell.angle_alpha   90.00
_cell.angle_beta   90.00
_cell.angle_gamma   90.00
#
_symmetry.space_group_name_H-M   'P 1'
#
loop_
_entity.id
_entity.type
_entity.pdbx_description
1 polymer ?
#
loop_
_entity_poly.entity_id
_entity_poly.type
_entity_poly.pdbx_seq_one_letter_code
_entity_poly.pdbx_strand_id
1 'polypeptide(L)'
;MIPKRLYRLAIAIAAFTAWMGASATIPAGYYSSLDGKSGEALKDAIHNLAMQHTTLSYGSLWGYFTETDCRPENPNQVWDMYSDDVFYFRGYSAPYGMNREHSLPKSWWGGYDASQGYSAYTDINHLYPSEEDANMAKYNWPLGEVSMVEFDNGVTRVGSPMMGQGGGANQVFEPDNRYKGDFARTYFYMACAYQHYKWKYTYMLNNTSWKTLNNWSIEMLCRWARNDAVSDKEVNRNDAVQKHQNNRNPFIDFPDLFEYIWGNRQGQIFYVSEAGTSSDTTTYDGEPELIAPTQGTSLNFGEVALGKSLDYTLYVKGHGLTNPLSLVLYRDDYKMFSIPVSTISRTAANSADGYALTITYTPTTLGNHSAHLVIYDGGLVGSVDVELLATCLPAPTLTTLTALEATDINGSKYIANWKAANEEVDYYVITRTIYNKENGEVRTEVTNTDDSNTTSYLFDDRMPGETHTYYVQSYRLGYLSNPSNTITLDASGITGIEADKPLHIIGKEGGILIQCNEDLGAAVIYDMAGRVVRRIDNLHNDMVIDLPRGISLLKTATSRSAWKVAVQ
;
A
#
# COMPACT_ATOMS: atom_id res chain seq x y z
N MET A 1 44.65 48.19 -30.82
CA MET A 1 43.81 48.46 -29.60
C MET A 1 42.68 47.47 -29.60
N ILE A 2 42.80 46.43 -28.86
CA ILE A 2 41.74 45.39 -28.70
C ILE A 2 40.89 45.79 -27.49
N PRO A 3 39.58 45.81 -27.60
CA PRO A 3 38.75 46.39 -26.53
C PRO A 3 38.72 45.48 -25.28
N LYS A 4 38.93 46.06 -24.12
CA LYS A 4 38.98 45.47 -22.76
C LYS A 4 37.67 44.78 -22.32
N ARG A 5 36.70 44.51 -23.20
CA ARG A 5 35.42 43.85 -22.85
C ARG A 5 35.42 42.33 -23.03
N LEU A 6 36.43 41.76 -23.68
CA LEU A 6 36.52 40.32 -23.91
C LEU A 6 37.18 39.52 -22.74
N TYR A 7 37.91 40.20 -21.86
CA TYR A 7 38.61 39.54 -20.74
C TYR A 7 37.71 39.27 -19.53
N ARG A 8 36.53 39.92 -19.44
CA ARG A 8 35.60 39.67 -18.32
C ARG A 8 34.62 38.53 -18.57
N LEU A 9 34.45 38.07 -19.81
CA LEU A 9 33.55 36.97 -20.14
C LEU A 9 34.27 35.59 -20.06
N ALA A 10 35.59 35.54 -20.24
CA ALA A 10 36.38 34.33 -20.16
C ALA A 10 36.63 33.84 -18.67
N ILE A 11 36.58 34.76 -17.69
CA ILE A 11 36.78 34.42 -16.28
C ILE A 11 35.47 33.92 -15.63
N ALA A 12 34.31 34.32 -16.17
CA ALA A 12 33.02 33.85 -15.66
C ALA A 12 32.69 32.40 -16.12
N ILE A 13 33.24 31.95 -17.26
CA ILE A 13 33.00 30.58 -17.78
C ILE A 13 33.96 29.57 -17.11
N ALA A 14 35.14 29.99 -16.63
CA ALA A 14 36.09 29.10 -15.95
C ALA A 14 35.75 28.82 -14.47
N ALA A 15 34.83 29.59 -13.86
CA ALA A 15 34.39 29.38 -12.47
C ALA A 15 33.15 28.49 -12.34
N PHE A 16 32.49 28.15 -13.46
CA PHE A 16 31.26 27.31 -13.43
C PHE A 16 31.54 25.83 -13.71
N THR A 17 32.76 25.43 -14.08
CA THR A 17 33.13 24.05 -14.41
C THR A 17 33.86 23.30 -13.27
N ALA A 18 33.93 23.85 -12.06
CA ALA A 18 34.66 23.25 -10.95
C ALA A 18 33.79 22.69 -9.82
N TRP A 19 32.48 22.53 -10.05
CA TRP A 19 31.58 21.89 -9.07
C TRP A 19 30.76 20.75 -9.70
N MET A 20 31.41 19.93 -10.50
CA MET A 20 30.97 18.55 -10.66
C MET A 20 31.54 17.82 -9.44
N GLY A 21 30.75 17.77 -8.37
CA GLY A 21 31.08 16.97 -7.21
C GLY A 21 31.43 15.57 -7.69
N ALA A 22 32.62 15.10 -7.36
CA ALA A 22 32.94 13.68 -7.49
C ALA A 22 31.92 12.95 -6.64
N SER A 23 30.94 12.27 -7.26
CA SER A 23 30.07 11.30 -6.59
C SER A 23 31.03 10.38 -5.83
N ALA A 24 30.88 10.27 -4.51
CA ALA A 24 31.73 9.37 -3.74
C ALA A 24 31.38 7.97 -4.21
N THR A 25 32.33 7.32 -4.85
CA THR A 25 32.15 5.96 -5.36
C THR A 25 31.94 5.02 -4.17
N ILE A 26 30.97 4.13 -4.29
CA ILE A 26 30.78 3.03 -3.34
C ILE A 26 32.12 2.35 -3.11
N PRO A 27 32.61 2.19 -1.86
CA PRO A 27 33.90 1.58 -1.61
C PRO A 27 33.99 0.18 -2.23
N ALA A 28 35.11 -0.12 -2.86
CA ALA A 28 35.31 -1.42 -3.50
C ALA A 28 35.07 -2.57 -2.51
N GLY A 29 34.19 -3.52 -2.89
CA GLY A 29 33.84 -4.66 -2.07
C GLY A 29 32.90 -4.37 -0.89
N TYR A 30 32.40 -3.14 -0.73
CA TYR A 30 31.51 -2.78 0.38
C TYR A 30 30.27 -3.70 0.48
N TYR A 31 29.68 -4.04 -0.63
CA TYR A 31 28.49 -4.90 -0.71
C TYR A 31 28.80 -6.38 -1.00
N SER A 32 30.05 -6.82 -0.94
CA SER A 32 30.43 -8.21 -1.25
C SER A 32 29.70 -9.25 -0.38
N SER A 33 29.29 -8.87 0.83
CA SER A 33 28.52 -9.74 1.73
C SER A 33 27.09 -10.02 1.26
N LEU A 34 26.54 -9.23 0.33
CA LEU A 34 25.21 -9.42 -0.24
C LEU A 34 25.21 -10.35 -1.45
N ASP A 35 26.37 -10.51 -2.09
CA ASP A 35 26.52 -11.26 -3.33
C ASP A 35 26.12 -12.72 -3.19
N GLY A 36 25.38 -13.26 -4.16
CA GLY A 36 24.93 -14.65 -4.17
C GLY A 36 23.85 -15.00 -3.13
N LYS A 37 23.22 -14.03 -2.46
CA LYS A 37 22.21 -14.25 -1.44
C LYS A 37 20.79 -13.98 -1.93
N SER A 38 19.80 -14.58 -1.25
CA SER A 38 18.38 -14.36 -1.53
C SER A 38 17.55 -14.38 -0.23
N GLY A 39 16.34 -13.85 -0.29
CA GLY A 39 15.34 -13.93 0.78
C GLY A 39 15.86 -13.49 2.14
N GLU A 40 15.65 -14.32 3.17
CA GLU A 40 16.06 -14.02 4.55
C GLU A 40 17.58 -13.86 4.70
N ALA A 41 18.37 -14.70 4.01
CA ALA A 41 19.83 -14.61 4.05
C ALA A 41 20.36 -13.30 3.45
N LEU A 42 19.68 -12.76 2.43
CA LEU A 42 20.00 -11.44 1.87
C LEU A 42 19.65 -10.34 2.87
N LYS A 43 18.47 -10.40 3.49
CA LYS A 43 18.03 -9.45 4.50
C LYS A 43 18.96 -9.43 5.73
N ASP A 44 19.39 -10.60 6.20
CA ASP A 44 20.35 -10.73 7.30
C ASP A 44 21.74 -10.16 6.94
N ALA A 45 22.18 -10.33 5.70
CA ALA A 45 23.43 -9.74 5.24
C ALA A 45 23.35 -8.20 5.22
N ILE A 46 22.21 -7.63 4.81
CA ILE A 46 21.95 -6.18 4.88
C ILE A 46 21.95 -5.72 6.34
N HIS A 47 21.27 -6.45 7.24
CA HIS A 47 21.31 -6.17 8.68
C HIS A 47 22.75 -6.08 9.19
N ASN A 48 23.53 -7.12 8.96
CA ASN A 48 24.91 -7.20 9.43
C ASN A 48 25.79 -6.07 8.88
N LEU A 49 25.57 -5.67 7.63
CA LEU A 49 26.29 -4.55 7.01
C LEU A 49 25.85 -3.20 7.62
N ALA A 50 24.56 -2.97 7.74
CA ALA A 50 24.00 -1.72 8.28
C ALA A 50 24.42 -1.50 9.73
N MET A 51 24.48 -2.56 10.54
CA MET A 51 24.84 -2.48 11.97
C MET A 51 26.33 -2.24 12.25
N GLN A 52 27.19 -2.20 11.24
CA GLN A 52 28.60 -1.81 11.38
C GLN A 52 28.80 -0.28 11.50
N HIS A 53 27.70 0.47 11.57
CA HIS A 53 27.77 1.93 11.63
C HIS A 53 28.30 2.47 12.96
N THR A 54 28.93 3.64 12.89
CA THR A 54 29.33 4.41 14.06
C THR A 54 28.10 5.09 14.67
N THR A 55 27.88 4.87 15.98
CA THR A 55 26.82 5.59 16.71
C THR A 55 27.20 7.05 16.90
N LEU A 56 26.39 7.97 16.42
CA LEU A 56 26.64 9.40 16.48
C LEU A 56 26.08 10.02 17.78
N SER A 57 26.57 11.23 18.11
CA SER A 57 26.00 12.03 19.20
C SER A 57 24.73 12.75 18.73
N TYR A 58 23.62 12.57 19.45
CA TYR A 58 22.37 13.27 19.15
C TYR A 58 22.50 14.81 19.16
N GLY A 59 23.35 15.33 20.04
CA GLY A 59 23.63 16.77 20.10
C GLY A 59 24.35 17.33 18.87
N SER A 60 25.11 16.50 18.15
CA SER A 60 25.88 16.90 16.97
C SER A 60 25.14 16.75 15.63
N LEU A 61 23.93 16.21 15.62
CA LEU A 61 23.20 15.88 14.38
C LEU A 61 23.02 17.07 13.44
N TRP A 62 22.75 18.27 13.96
CA TRP A 62 22.63 19.47 13.13
C TRP A 62 23.91 19.80 12.36
N GLY A 63 25.07 19.48 12.93
CA GLY A 63 26.35 19.61 12.22
C GLY A 63 26.47 18.66 11.03
N TYR A 64 25.97 17.43 11.16
CA TYR A 64 25.96 16.46 10.05
C TYR A 64 24.95 16.83 8.97
N PHE A 65 23.77 17.35 9.34
CA PHE A 65 22.76 17.79 8.38
C PHE A 65 23.25 18.87 7.42
N THR A 66 24.27 19.66 7.81
CA THR A 66 24.87 20.64 6.89
C THR A 66 25.54 20.00 5.67
N GLU A 67 25.82 18.69 5.71
CA GLU A 67 26.38 17.93 4.59
C GLU A 67 25.36 16.93 4.02
N THR A 68 24.52 16.32 4.87
CA THR A 68 23.58 15.29 4.42
C THR A 68 22.27 15.86 3.85
N ASP A 69 21.85 17.04 4.32
CA ASP A 69 20.52 17.58 4.01
C ASP A 69 20.60 19.07 3.58
N CYS A 70 21.66 19.44 2.85
CA CYS A 70 21.79 20.78 2.27
C CYS A 70 21.36 20.81 0.81
N ARG A 71 20.91 21.99 0.35
CA ARG A 71 20.61 22.23 -1.05
C ARG A 71 21.89 22.39 -1.87
N PRO A 72 22.07 21.68 -3.00
CA PRO A 72 23.28 21.80 -3.82
C PRO A 72 23.54 23.23 -4.31
N GLU A 73 22.51 23.93 -4.70
CA GLU A 73 22.56 25.31 -5.18
C GLU A 73 22.81 26.35 -4.08
N ASN A 74 22.55 25.98 -2.82
CA ASN A 74 22.81 26.81 -1.64
C ASN A 74 23.14 25.93 -0.42
N PRO A 75 24.42 25.54 -0.21
CA PRO A 75 24.80 24.62 0.86
C PRO A 75 24.49 25.09 2.29
N ASN A 76 24.15 26.36 2.49
CA ASN A 76 23.69 26.86 3.79
C ASN A 76 22.17 26.72 3.99
N GLN A 77 21.43 26.35 2.94
CA GLN A 77 19.99 26.14 3.01
C GLN A 77 19.66 24.69 3.31
N VAL A 78 18.76 24.47 4.25
CA VAL A 78 18.26 23.14 4.59
C VAL A 78 17.40 22.59 3.44
N TRP A 79 17.59 21.33 3.10
CA TRP A 79 16.68 20.59 2.23
C TRP A 79 15.71 19.79 3.09
N ASP A 80 14.61 20.43 3.45
CA ASP A 80 13.52 19.80 4.19
C ASP A 80 12.64 18.95 3.25
N MET A 81 12.27 17.74 3.70
CA MET A 81 11.33 16.86 2.99
C MET A 81 9.89 16.97 3.55
N TYR A 82 9.70 17.82 4.54
CA TYR A 82 8.41 17.96 5.24
C TYR A 82 7.72 19.30 4.94
N SER A 83 8.45 20.29 4.40
CA SER A 83 7.89 21.56 3.95
C SER A 83 8.71 22.17 2.82
N ASP A 84 8.10 23.10 2.07
CA ASP A 84 8.79 23.95 1.08
C ASP A 84 9.26 25.28 1.70
N ASP A 85 9.13 25.46 3.01
CA ASP A 85 9.63 26.63 3.72
C ASP A 85 11.16 26.71 3.69
N VAL A 86 11.67 27.93 3.65
CA VAL A 86 13.11 28.17 3.49
C VAL A 86 13.78 28.35 4.86
N PHE A 87 14.63 27.41 5.20
CA PHE A 87 15.45 27.44 6.43
C PHE A 87 16.94 27.43 6.11
N TYR A 88 17.73 28.04 6.99
CA TYR A 88 19.18 28.09 6.86
C TYR A 88 19.86 27.48 8.08
N PHE A 89 20.92 26.72 7.85
CA PHE A 89 21.71 26.10 8.92
C PHE A 89 22.30 27.13 9.88
N ARG A 90 22.43 26.72 11.14
CA ARG A 90 23.04 27.49 12.23
C ARG A 90 24.15 26.69 12.91
N GLY A 91 24.96 26.00 12.10
CA GLY A 91 26.00 25.08 12.57
C GLY A 91 25.41 23.91 13.35
N TYR A 92 25.83 23.70 14.56
CA TYR A 92 25.37 22.61 15.43
C TYR A 92 24.04 22.89 16.14
N SER A 93 23.46 24.06 15.95
CA SER A 93 22.16 24.44 16.55
C SER A 93 21.04 24.29 15.56
N ALA A 94 19.84 23.94 16.06
CA ALA A 94 18.63 23.91 15.24
C ALA A 94 18.32 25.29 14.66
N PRO A 95 17.95 25.42 13.39
CA PRO A 95 17.23 26.59 12.90
C PRO A 95 15.95 26.81 13.71
N TYR A 96 15.52 28.09 13.83
CA TYR A 96 14.22 28.37 14.44
C TYR A 96 13.10 27.75 13.58
N GLY A 97 12.11 27.13 14.22
CA GLY A 97 11.00 26.45 13.53
C GLY A 97 11.37 25.09 12.93
N MET A 98 12.52 24.51 13.31
CA MET A 98 12.91 23.17 12.84
C MET A 98 13.25 22.21 13.98
N ASN A 99 12.96 20.96 13.74
CA ASN A 99 13.23 19.82 14.61
C ASN A 99 14.11 18.75 13.91
N ARG A 100 14.64 17.83 14.71
CA ARG A 100 15.25 16.58 14.24
C ARG A 100 14.16 15.51 14.25
N GLU A 101 13.78 15.03 13.08
CA GLU A 101 12.70 14.08 12.94
C GLU A 101 13.24 12.66 12.73
N HIS A 102 12.74 11.72 13.54
CA HIS A 102 12.88 10.29 13.30
C HIS A 102 11.80 9.88 12.31
N SER A 103 12.14 9.69 11.04
CA SER A 103 11.18 9.31 10.00
C SER A 103 10.39 8.05 10.41
N LEU A 104 11.06 7.00 10.89
CA LEU A 104 10.44 5.93 11.65
C LEU A 104 10.42 6.34 13.13
N PRO A 105 9.24 6.61 13.72
CA PRO A 105 9.13 7.26 15.01
C PRO A 105 9.81 6.50 16.15
N LYS A 106 10.64 7.17 16.94
CA LYS A 106 11.36 6.54 18.08
C LYS A 106 10.44 5.87 19.10
N SER A 107 9.21 6.35 19.24
CA SER A 107 8.21 5.75 20.13
C SER A 107 7.86 4.31 19.73
N TRP A 108 8.11 3.92 18.47
CA TRP A 108 7.78 2.58 17.98
C TRP A 108 8.68 1.49 18.57
N TRP A 109 9.89 1.84 19.03
CA TRP A 109 10.75 0.92 19.81
C TRP A 109 10.83 1.30 21.29
N GLY A 110 9.86 2.08 21.80
CA GLY A 110 9.78 2.47 23.20
C GLY A 110 10.46 3.79 23.54
N GLY A 111 11.04 4.49 22.58
CA GLY A 111 11.71 5.79 22.77
C GLY A 111 13.10 5.70 23.40
N TYR A 112 13.66 4.49 23.51
CA TYR A 112 14.98 4.25 24.07
C TYR A 112 16.09 4.85 23.18
N ASP A 113 17.13 5.38 23.81
CA ASP A 113 18.26 6.02 23.14
C ASP A 113 19.49 5.09 22.98
N ALA A 114 20.55 5.64 22.39
CA ALA A 114 21.77 4.89 22.12
C ALA A 114 22.48 4.41 23.41
N SER A 115 22.35 5.12 24.55
CA SER A 115 22.93 4.70 25.84
C SER A 115 22.23 3.43 26.38
N GLN A 116 21.04 3.15 25.93
CA GLN A 116 20.24 1.96 26.25
C GLN A 116 20.39 0.85 25.21
N GLY A 117 21.34 0.98 24.25
CA GLY A 117 21.63 0.00 23.21
C GLY A 117 20.78 0.16 21.94
N TYR A 118 20.04 1.26 21.77
CA TYR A 118 19.20 1.51 20.60
C TYR A 118 19.87 2.51 19.65
N SER A 119 20.78 2.02 18.81
CA SER A 119 21.56 2.84 17.87
C SER A 119 20.72 3.55 16.81
N ALA A 120 19.50 3.06 16.51
CA ALA A 120 18.53 3.75 15.66
C ALA A 120 18.25 5.20 16.12
N TYR A 121 18.43 5.51 17.41
CA TYR A 121 18.17 6.83 17.97
C TYR A 121 19.02 7.94 17.34
N THR A 122 20.20 7.61 16.79
CA THR A 122 21.12 8.57 16.16
C THR A 122 21.55 8.17 14.76
N ASP A 123 20.89 7.17 14.16
CA ASP A 123 21.18 6.74 12.79
C ASP A 123 20.64 7.75 11.79
N ILE A 124 21.54 8.47 11.12
CA ILE A 124 21.19 9.52 10.16
C ILE A 124 20.66 8.97 8.83
N ASN A 125 20.59 7.64 8.62
CA ASN A 125 19.86 7.07 7.49
C ASN A 125 18.35 7.28 7.60
N HIS A 126 17.81 7.58 8.81
CA HIS A 126 16.39 7.86 8.98
C HIS A 126 16.08 9.10 9.82
N LEU A 127 17.10 9.86 10.20
CA LEU A 127 16.97 11.15 10.87
C LEU A 127 17.10 12.28 9.85
N TYR A 128 16.14 13.19 9.86
CA TYR A 128 16.08 14.33 8.94
C TYR A 128 15.82 15.64 9.68
N PRO A 129 16.26 16.80 9.14
CA PRO A 129 15.70 18.07 9.52
C PRO A 129 14.24 18.13 9.08
N SER A 130 13.37 18.67 9.90
CA SER A 130 11.95 18.82 9.61
C SER A 130 11.42 20.14 10.16
N GLU A 131 10.59 20.81 9.39
CA GLU A 131 9.78 21.93 9.86
C GLU A 131 8.93 21.49 11.06
N GLU A 132 8.72 22.42 12.03
CA GLU A 132 8.17 22.10 13.35
C GLU A 132 6.70 21.70 13.30
N ASP A 133 5.86 22.41 12.54
CA ASP A 133 4.42 22.15 12.45
C ASP A 133 4.15 20.83 11.71
N ALA A 134 4.88 20.56 10.63
CA ALA A 134 4.82 19.29 9.91
C ALA A 134 5.24 18.12 10.80
N ASN A 135 6.33 18.29 11.57
CA ASN A 135 6.78 17.30 12.54
C ASN A 135 5.73 17.06 13.64
N MET A 136 5.11 18.11 14.17
CA MET A 136 4.05 17.99 15.16
C MET A 136 2.81 17.29 14.58
N ALA A 137 2.41 17.63 13.36
CA ALA A 137 1.29 17.00 12.67
C ALA A 137 1.56 15.52 12.39
N LYS A 138 2.77 15.18 11.88
CA LYS A 138 3.19 13.80 11.65
C LYS A 138 3.19 12.97 12.93
N TYR A 139 3.51 13.54 14.07
CA TYR A 139 3.50 12.86 15.36
C TYR A 139 4.23 11.49 15.28
N ASN A 140 3.58 10.41 15.70
CA ASN A 140 4.07 9.04 15.53
C ASN A 140 3.23 8.19 14.56
N TRP A 141 2.51 8.85 13.66
CA TRP A 141 1.67 8.18 12.69
C TRP A 141 2.50 7.40 11.68
N PRO A 142 1.99 6.26 11.18
CA PRO A 142 2.64 5.53 10.10
C PRO A 142 2.59 6.30 8.78
N LEU A 143 3.49 5.95 7.86
CA LEU A 143 3.33 6.33 6.46
C LEU A 143 2.03 5.76 5.93
N GLY A 144 1.36 6.49 5.05
CA GLY A 144 0.13 6.04 4.41
C GLY A 144 -0.40 7.08 3.45
N GLU A 145 -1.40 6.73 2.65
CA GLU A 145 -2.10 7.64 1.77
C GLU A 145 -3.34 8.18 2.48
N VAL A 146 -3.55 9.49 2.40
CA VAL A 146 -4.60 10.18 3.15
C VAL A 146 -5.89 10.22 2.34
N SER A 147 -6.97 9.68 2.91
CA SER A 147 -8.32 9.75 2.34
C SER A 147 -9.07 11.02 2.74
N MET A 148 -8.86 11.50 3.96
CA MET A 148 -9.46 12.73 4.49
C MET A 148 -8.38 13.52 5.23
N VAL A 149 -8.10 14.72 4.71
CA VAL A 149 -6.99 15.57 5.16
C VAL A 149 -7.37 16.32 6.43
N GLU A 150 -6.50 16.33 7.42
CA GLU A 150 -6.58 17.14 8.64
C GLU A 150 -5.48 18.21 8.71
N PHE A 151 -4.30 17.91 8.14
CA PHE A 151 -3.18 18.84 7.99
C PHE A 151 -2.62 18.73 6.57
N ASP A 152 -2.32 19.88 5.95
CA ASP A 152 -1.70 19.98 4.63
C ASP A 152 -0.93 21.29 4.51
N ASN A 153 0.39 21.21 4.28
CA ASN A 153 1.25 22.36 4.00
C ASN A 153 1.77 22.36 2.55
N GLY A 154 1.20 21.52 1.67
CA GLY A 154 1.62 21.35 0.28
C GLY A 154 2.71 20.29 0.08
N VAL A 155 3.38 19.82 1.14
CA VAL A 155 4.43 18.77 1.11
C VAL A 155 4.10 17.64 2.06
N THR A 156 3.64 17.95 3.25
CA THR A 156 3.18 17.00 4.27
C THR A 156 1.67 17.03 4.33
N ARG A 157 1.05 15.85 4.22
CA ARG A 157 -0.37 15.63 4.49
C ARG A 157 -0.53 14.66 5.65
N VAL A 158 -1.41 14.97 6.58
CA VAL A 158 -1.80 14.07 7.67
C VAL A 158 -3.31 13.99 7.74
N GLY A 159 -3.83 12.80 7.98
CA GLY A 159 -5.28 12.59 8.08
C GLY A 159 -5.66 11.13 8.13
N SER A 160 -6.95 10.85 7.93
CA SER A 160 -7.46 9.48 7.96
C SER A 160 -6.83 8.64 6.85
N PRO A 161 -6.44 7.38 7.12
CA PRO A 161 -5.83 6.51 6.12
C PRO A 161 -6.81 6.15 5.00
N MET A 162 -6.29 5.88 3.80
CA MET A 162 -7.03 5.13 2.80
C MET A 162 -7.39 3.74 3.32
N MET A 163 -8.50 3.21 2.80
CA MET A 163 -8.97 1.87 3.17
C MET A 163 -7.87 0.82 2.96
N GLY A 164 -7.68 -0.05 3.94
CA GLY A 164 -6.64 -1.08 3.94
C GLY A 164 -5.26 -0.60 4.36
N GLN A 165 -5.07 0.68 4.65
CA GLN A 165 -3.82 1.26 5.11
C GLN A 165 -3.86 1.66 6.60
N GLY A 166 -2.73 2.13 7.12
CA GLY A 166 -2.60 2.66 8.48
C GLY A 166 -2.40 1.60 9.56
N GLY A 167 -2.71 0.32 9.31
CA GLY A 167 -2.46 -0.77 10.27
C GLY A 167 -3.16 -0.56 11.63
N GLY A 168 -4.34 0.06 11.63
CA GLY A 168 -5.11 0.38 12.84
C GLY A 168 -4.78 1.74 13.48
N ALA A 169 -3.92 2.55 12.88
CA ALA A 169 -3.73 3.94 13.30
C ALA A 169 -4.91 4.81 12.85
N ASN A 170 -5.27 5.80 13.67
CA ASN A 170 -6.35 6.73 13.33
C ASN A 170 -5.98 7.70 12.21
N GLN A 171 -4.70 7.98 12.06
CA GLN A 171 -4.13 8.89 11.06
C GLN A 171 -2.89 8.27 10.42
N VAL A 172 -2.56 8.77 9.24
CA VAL A 172 -1.33 8.47 8.51
C VAL A 172 -0.65 9.75 8.06
N PHE A 173 0.65 9.67 7.84
CA PHE A 173 1.45 10.71 7.22
C PHE A 173 1.73 10.35 5.77
N GLU A 174 1.31 11.22 4.86
CA GLU A 174 1.57 11.13 3.44
C GLU A 174 2.54 12.23 3.02
N PRO A 175 3.76 11.89 2.58
CA PRO A 175 4.69 12.85 2.00
C PRO A 175 4.28 13.24 0.58
N ASP A 176 4.79 14.38 0.10
CA ASP A 176 4.72 14.73 -1.31
C ASP A 176 5.28 13.61 -2.19
N ASN A 177 4.75 13.47 -3.40
CA ASN A 177 5.17 12.44 -4.35
C ASN A 177 6.69 12.48 -4.65
N ARG A 178 7.31 13.66 -4.57
CA ARG A 178 8.76 13.87 -4.73
C ARG A 178 9.63 13.14 -3.71
N TYR A 179 9.05 12.67 -2.60
CA TYR A 179 9.76 12.07 -1.46
C TYR A 179 9.19 10.71 -1.05
N LYS A 180 8.19 10.19 -1.74
CA LYS A 180 7.59 8.87 -1.41
C LYS A 180 8.62 7.75 -1.50
N GLY A 181 9.47 7.77 -2.53
CA GLY A 181 10.57 6.82 -2.69
C GLY A 181 11.65 6.97 -1.64
N ASP A 182 12.05 8.23 -1.30
CA ASP A 182 12.99 8.51 -0.20
C ASP A 182 12.53 7.87 1.11
N PHE A 183 11.26 8.07 1.47
CA PHE A 183 10.69 7.46 2.67
C PHE A 183 10.59 5.94 2.56
N ALA A 184 10.22 5.40 1.41
CA ALA A 184 10.14 3.96 1.21
C ALA A 184 11.51 3.29 1.39
N ARG A 185 12.57 3.80 0.75
CA ARG A 185 13.94 3.31 0.88
C ARG A 185 14.49 3.46 2.30
N THR A 186 14.08 4.53 3.00
CA THR A 186 14.38 4.71 4.42
C THR A 186 13.73 3.61 5.27
N TYR A 187 12.46 3.27 5.03
CA TYR A 187 11.75 2.23 5.79
C TYR A 187 12.24 0.82 5.46
N PHE A 188 12.64 0.54 4.21
CA PHE A 188 13.32 -0.72 3.86
C PHE A 188 14.63 -0.87 4.62
N TYR A 189 15.43 0.21 4.68
CA TYR A 189 16.65 0.21 5.47
C TYR A 189 16.35 -0.08 6.95
N MET A 190 15.42 0.64 7.56
CA MET A 190 15.06 0.46 8.97
C MET A 190 14.54 -0.95 9.27
N ALA A 191 13.74 -1.52 8.37
CA ALA A 191 13.20 -2.88 8.50
C ALA A 191 14.29 -3.97 8.40
N CYS A 192 15.41 -3.70 7.73
CA CYS A 192 16.57 -4.58 7.69
C CYS A 192 17.51 -4.31 8.87
N ALA A 193 17.98 -3.07 9.03
CA ALA A 193 18.97 -2.70 10.03
C ALA A 193 18.51 -3.05 11.46
N TYR A 194 17.25 -2.84 11.75
CA TYR A 194 16.68 -3.00 13.09
C TYR A 194 15.66 -4.14 13.20
N GLN A 195 15.78 -5.15 12.38
CA GLN A 195 14.86 -6.31 12.30
C GLN A 195 14.67 -7.08 13.62
N HIS A 196 15.60 -6.95 14.57
CA HIS A 196 15.55 -7.61 15.88
C HIS A 196 14.96 -6.73 17.00
N TYR A 197 14.57 -5.49 16.69
CA TYR A 197 13.91 -4.64 17.67
C TYR A 197 12.53 -5.21 18.04
N LYS A 198 12.11 -4.92 19.29
CA LYS A 198 10.73 -5.17 19.73
C LYS A 198 9.90 -3.92 19.52
N TRP A 199 9.06 -3.99 18.51
CA TRP A 199 8.20 -2.89 18.12
C TRP A 199 7.00 -2.80 19.04
N LYS A 200 6.85 -1.66 19.71
CA LYS A 200 5.72 -1.32 20.57
C LYS A 200 4.48 -0.95 19.73
N TYR A 201 4.70 -0.26 18.62
CA TYR A 201 3.66 0.06 17.64
C TYR A 201 3.93 -0.74 16.36
N THR A 202 2.93 -1.51 15.98
CA THR A 202 3.04 -2.45 14.85
C THR A 202 2.21 -2.02 13.63
N TYR A 203 1.95 -0.72 13.51
CA TYR A 203 1.17 -0.18 12.39
C TYR A 203 1.68 -0.63 11.02
N MET A 204 2.97 -0.52 10.78
CA MET A 204 3.64 -0.91 9.54
C MET A 204 4.56 -2.13 9.68
N LEU A 205 4.91 -2.45 10.91
CA LEU A 205 5.93 -3.44 11.26
C LEU A 205 5.30 -4.60 12.05
N ASN A 206 5.96 -5.74 12.06
CA ASN A 206 5.65 -6.85 12.94
C ASN A 206 6.91 -7.29 13.72
N ASN A 207 6.72 -8.11 14.75
CA ASN A 207 7.81 -8.53 15.61
C ASN A 207 8.49 -9.83 15.12
N THR A 208 8.52 -10.07 13.80
CA THR A 208 9.29 -11.15 13.17
C THR A 208 10.47 -10.56 12.41
N SER A 209 11.63 -11.23 12.45
CA SER A 209 12.81 -10.78 11.70
C SER A 209 12.61 -10.92 10.20
N TRP A 210 11.99 -12.02 9.75
CA TRP A 210 11.66 -12.18 8.34
C TRP A 210 10.49 -11.29 7.94
N LYS A 211 10.69 -10.55 6.84
CA LYS A 211 9.85 -9.48 6.30
C LYS A 211 9.79 -8.24 7.18
N THR A 212 9.64 -8.32 8.49
CA THR A 212 9.54 -7.19 9.45
C THR A 212 8.41 -6.20 9.14
N LEU A 213 8.13 -5.91 7.87
CA LEU A 213 7.02 -5.06 7.40
C LEU A 213 5.73 -5.87 7.27
N ASN A 214 4.59 -5.23 7.53
CA ASN A 214 3.25 -5.79 7.29
C ASN A 214 2.93 -5.80 5.78
N ASN A 215 2.04 -6.68 5.33
CA ASN A 215 1.72 -6.84 3.90
C ASN A 215 1.26 -5.54 3.26
N TRP A 216 0.34 -4.80 3.89
CA TRP A 216 -0.16 -3.54 3.34
C TRP A 216 0.95 -2.48 3.20
N SER A 217 1.87 -2.41 4.18
CA SER A 217 2.99 -1.48 4.12
C SER A 217 4.04 -1.89 3.08
N ILE A 218 4.27 -3.19 2.89
CA ILE A 218 5.11 -3.70 1.79
C ILE A 218 4.55 -3.25 0.45
N GLU A 219 3.27 -3.49 0.20
CA GLU A 219 2.61 -3.14 -1.06
C GLU A 219 2.74 -1.65 -1.36
N MET A 220 2.41 -0.79 -0.38
CA MET A 220 2.50 0.66 -0.53
C MET A 220 3.94 1.13 -0.74
N LEU A 221 4.89 0.68 0.10
CA LEU A 221 6.28 1.13 0.02
C LEU A 221 6.96 0.65 -1.27
N CYS A 222 6.70 -0.57 -1.72
CA CYS A 222 7.20 -1.05 -3.00
C CYS A 222 6.65 -0.22 -4.17
N ARG A 223 5.36 0.12 -4.15
CA ARG A 223 4.75 1.01 -5.15
C ARG A 223 5.37 2.41 -5.11
N TRP A 224 5.59 2.98 -3.94
CA TRP A 224 6.22 4.27 -3.80
C TRP A 224 7.66 4.27 -4.33
N ALA A 225 8.46 3.25 -3.98
CA ALA A 225 9.84 3.13 -4.45
C ALA A 225 9.96 2.94 -5.97
N ARG A 226 8.98 2.25 -6.61
CA ARG A 226 8.93 2.12 -8.07
C ARG A 226 8.56 3.43 -8.76
N ASN A 227 7.67 4.22 -8.14
CA ASN A 227 7.14 5.45 -8.74
C ASN A 227 8.00 6.69 -8.46
N ASP A 228 8.89 6.63 -7.49
CA ASP A 228 9.79 7.72 -7.11
C ASP A 228 11.22 7.19 -7.07
N ALA A 229 11.91 7.35 -8.18
CA ALA A 229 13.27 6.86 -8.38
C ALA A 229 14.28 7.57 -7.46
N VAL A 230 15.42 6.92 -7.24
CA VAL A 230 16.51 7.51 -6.45
C VAL A 230 16.95 8.85 -7.07
N SER A 231 16.88 9.89 -6.27
CA SER A 231 17.26 11.25 -6.62
C SER A 231 18.74 11.52 -6.35
N ASP A 232 19.29 12.56 -7.02
CA ASP A 232 20.65 13.06 -6.70
C ASP A 232 20.76 13.48 -5.23
N LYS A 233 19.66 13.95 -4.60
CA LYS A 233 19.61 14.24 -3.17
C LYS A 233 19.92 13.00 -2.35
N GLU A 234 19.29 11.86 -2.65
CA GLU A 234 19.51 10.61 -1.91
C GLU A 234 20.92 10.08 -2.11
N VAL A 235 21.45 10.10 -3.33
CA VAL A 235 22.83 9.68 -3.63
C VAL A 235 23.84 10.52 -2.83
N ASN A 236 23.75 11.85 -2.94
CA ASN A 236 24.64 12.76 -2.23
C ASN A 236 24.53 12.59 -0.71
N ARG A 237 23.29 12.40 -0.22
CA ARG A 237 23.02 12.14 1.19
C ARG A 237 23.65 10.82 1.65
N ASN A 238 23.51 9.75 0.89
CA ASN A 238 24.05 8.43 1.21
C ASN A 238 25.58 8.46 1.30
N ASP A 239 26.23 9.21 0.42
CA ASP A 239 27.67 9.45 0.44
C ASP A 239 28.12 10.23 1.68
N ALA A 240 27.39 11.28 2.05
CA ALA A 240 27.66 12.06 3.25
C ALA A 240 27.40 11.25 4.54
N VAL A 241 26.35 10.43 4.57
CA VAL A 241 26.07 9.50 5.67
C VAL A 241 27.23 8.53 5.87
N GLN A 242 27.75 7.93 4.79
CA GLN A 242 28.91 7.04 4.88
C GLN A 242 30.13 7.72 5.46
N LYS A 243 30.39 8.95 5.07
CA LYS A 243 31.51 9.75 5.60
C LYS A 243 31.43 9.93 7.12
N HIS A 244 30.22 10.09 7.67
CA HIS A 244 30.00 10.40 9.08
C HIS A 244 29.77 9.17 9.96
N GLN A 245 29.04 8.16 9.47
CA GLN A 245 28.72 6.99 10.30
C GLN A 245 29.18 5.63 9.72
N ASN A 246 29.96 5.62 8.63
CA ASN A 246 30.60 4.45 8.02
C ASN A 246 29.65 3.40 7.43
N ASN A 247 28.39 3.72 7.23
CA ASN A 247 27.47 2.84 6.51
C ASN A 247 26.67 3.62 5.44
N ARG A 248 26.00 2.88 4.61
CA ARG A 248 25.16 3.37 3.51
C ARG A 248 23.79 2.70 3.58
N ASN A 249 22.79 3.36 3.04
CA ASN A 249 21.52 2.72 2.74
C ASN A 249 21.63 1.96 1.41
N PRO A 250 21.64 0.61 1.41
CA PRO A 250 21.82 -0.16 0.19
C PRO A 250 20.63 -0.05 -0.77
N PHE A 251 19.45 0.37 -0.32
CA PHE A 251 18.27 0.58 -1.16
C PHE A 251 18.35 1.88 -1.98
N ILE A 252 19.28 2.77 -1.66
CA ILE A 252 19.66 3.92 -2.49
C ILE A 252 20.70 3.48 -3.53
N ASP A 253 21.72 2.73 -3.12
CA ASP A 253 22.77 2.29 -4.03
C ASP A 253 22.29 1.24 -5.04
N PHE A 254 21.37 0.37 -4.64
CA PHE A 254 20.71 -0.63 -5.48
C PHE A 254 19.19 -0.42 -5.40
N PRO A 255 18.62 0.45 -6.24
CA PRO A 255 17.22 0.81 -6.16
C PRO A 255 16.24 -0.37 -6.21
N ASP A 256 16.60 -1.46 -6.91
CA ASP A 256 15.80 -2.67 -7.04
C ASP A 256 15.98 -3.70 -5.93
N LEU A 257 16.86 -3.45 -4.96
CA LEU A 257 17.19 -4.43 -3.90
C LEU A 257 15.96 -4.86 -3.10
N PHE A 258 14.99 -3.95 -2.90
CA PHE A 258 13.75 -4.27 -2.18
C PHE A 258 12.91 -5.34 -2.89
N GLU A 259 13.01 -5.46 -4.22
CA GLU A 259 12.28 -6.46 -5.00
C GLU A 259 12.67 -7.90 -4.63
N TYR A 260 13.92 -8.13 -4.26
CA TYR A 260 14.43 -9.44 -3.86
C TYR A 260 13.98 -9.87 -2.46
N ILE A 261 13.56 -8.92 -1.61
CA ILE A 261 13.13 -9.19 -0.24
C ILE A 261 11.61 -9.14 -0.12
N TRP A 262 10.94 -8.14 -0.69
CA TRP A 262 9.52 -7.88 -0.52
C TRP A 262 8.73 -7.80 -1.83
N GLY A 263 9.37 -7.55 -2.96
CA GLY A 263 8.72 -7.29 -4.24
C GLY A 263 8.70 -8.50 -5.17
N ASN A 264 8.77 -8.23 -6.48
CA ASN A 264 8.52 -9.20 -7.55
C ASN A 264 9.66 -10.22 -7.77
N ARG A 265 10.84 -10.00 -7.16
CA ARG A 265 12.01 -10.87 -7.27
C ARG A 265 12.26 -11.70 -6.01
N GLN A 266 11.27 -11.88 -5.15
CA GLN A 266 11.41 -12.70 -3.94
C GLN A 266 11.93 -14.10 -4.27
N GLY A 267 12.97 -14.54 -3.53
CA GLY A 267 13.59 -15.85 -3.74
C GLY A 267 14.61 -15.92 -4.88
N GLN A 268 14.72 -14.89 -5.72
CA GLN A 268 15.82 -14.78 -6.69
C GLN A 268 17.12 -14.43 -5.96
N ILE A 269 18.23 -14.87 -6.53
CA ILE A 269 19.56 -14.58 -6.00
C ILE A 269 19.96 -13.17 -6.43
N PHE A 270 20.43 -12.37 -5.47
CA PHE A 270 20.98 -11.04 -5.72
C PHE A 270 22.48 -11.16 -6.01
N TYR A 271 22.91 -10.62 -7.16
CA TYR A 271 24.31 -10.49 -7.53
C TYR A 271 24.68 -9.02 -7.64
N VAL A 272 25.70 -8.60 -6.88
CA VAL A 272 26.17 -7.20 -6.87
C VAL A 272 26.64 -6.74 -8.24
N SER A 273 27.25 -7.64 -9.01
CA SER A 273 27.73 -7.36 -10.37
C SER A 273 26.63 -7.18 -11.44
N GLU A 274 25.42 -7.69 -11.16
CA GLU A 274 24.27 -7.63 -12.06
C GLU A 274 23.27 -6.55 -11.63
N ALA A 275 23.38 -6.08 -10.39
CA ALA A 275 22.52 -5.04 -9.85
C ALA A 275 22.99 -3.69 -10.38
N GLY A 276 22.10 -2.97 -11.08
CA GLY A 276 22.33 -1.57 -11.44
C GLY A 276 22.50 -0.73 -10.18
N THR A 277 23.60 0.01 -10.09
CA THR A 277 23.82 0.96 -9.00
C THR A 277 23.34 2.34 -9.40
N SER A 278 22.86 3.13 -8.43
CA SER A 278 22.49 4.53 -8.68
C SER A 278 23.65 5.41 -9.16
N SER A 279 24.90 4.92 -8.99
CA SER A 279 26.14 5.56 -9.46
C SER A 279 26.75 4.87 -10.69
N ASP A 280 26.02 3.91 -11.30
CA ASP A 280 26.59 3.14 -12.42
C ASP A 280 26.72 4.01 -13.68
N THR A 281 27.90 4.58 -13.84
CA THR A 281 28.39 5.14 -15.10
C THR A 281 29.02 4.01 -15.91
N THR A 282 28.27 2.99 -16.30
CA THR A 282 28.72 2.13 -17.39
C THR A 282 28.91 3.03 -18.61
N THR A 283 30.15 3.19 -19.06
CA THR A 283 30.40 3.81 -20.35
C THR A 283 29.85 2.88 -21.42
N TYR A 284 28.57 3.09 -21.76
CA TYR A 284 27.96 2.52 -22.94
C TYR A 284 28.61 3.17 -24.15
N ASP A 285 29.17 2.37 -25.02
CA ASP A 285 29.82 2.82 -26.27
C ASP A 285 28.86 2.87 -27.46
N GLY A 286 27.55 2.63 -27.24
CA GLY A 286 26.46 2.79 -28.18
C GLY A 286 25.77 4.16 -28.10
N GLU A 287 24.91 4.44 -29.07
CA GLU A 287 24.04 5.63 -29.02
C GLU A 287 22.97 5.44 -27.94
N PRO A 288 22.68 6.46 -27.10
CA PRO A 288 21.57 6.42 -26.15
C PRO A 288 20.24 6.11 -26.84
N GLU A 289 19.49 5.16 -26.29
CA GLU A 289 18.21 4.74 -26.88
C GLU A 289 17.11 4.59 -25.82
N LEU A 290 15.86 4.80 -26.22
CA LEU A 290 14.68 4.46 -25.42
C LEU A 290 14.17 3.08 -25.87
N ILE A 291 14.23 2.09 -24.96
CA ILE A 291 13.78 0.71 -25.22
C ILE A 291 12.25 0.64 -25.14
N ALA A 292 11.67 1.36 -24.16
CA ALA A 292 10.23 1.46 -23.96
C ALA A 292 9.88 2.85 -23.36
N PRO A 293 8.77 3.46 -23.81
CA PRO A 293 7.96 3.08 -24.97
C PRO A 293 8.73 3.26 -26.28
N THR A 294 8.27 2.61 -27.34
CA THR A 294 8.78 2.83 -28.70
C THR A 294 7.98 3.91 -29.43
N GLN A 295 8.57 4.50 -30.46
CA GLN A 295 7.87 5.46 -31.32
C GLN A 295 6.57 4.88 -31.86
N GLY A 296 5.44 5.65 -31.71
CA GLY A 296 4.12 5.23 -32.13
C GLY A 296 3.38 4.32 -31.15
N THR A 297 3.90 4.15 -29.93
CA THR A 297 3.12 3.51 -28.85
C THR A 297 1.83 4.29 -28.62
N SER A 298 0.70 3.57 -28.54
CA SER A 298 -0.61 4.14 -28.22
C SER A 298 -1.14 3.48 -26.93
N LEU A 299 -1.59 4.30 -25.99
CA LEU A 299 -2.15 3.87 -24.70
C LEU A 299 -3.65 4.20 -24.69
N ASN A 300 -4.48 3.18 -24.54
CA ASN A 300 -5.92 3.36 -24.44
C ASN A 300 -6.37 3.17 -22.99
N PHE A 301 -6.83 4.25 -22.37
CA PHE A 301 -7.40 4.27 -21.03
C PHE A 301 -8.80 3.64 -20.96
N GLY A 302 -9.44 3.39 -22.12
CA GLY A 302 -10.80 2.85 -22.15
C GLY A 302 -11.84 3.90 -21.78
N GLU A 303 -12.94 3.43 -21.16
CA GLU A 303 -14.09 4.25 -20.78
C GLU A 303 -13.97 4.71 -19.32
N VAL A 304 -14.17 6.01 -19.10
CA VAL A 304 -14.15 6.63 -17.76
C VAL A 304 -15.37 7.53 -17.63
N ALA A 305 -16.06 7.47 -16.50
CA ALA A 305 -17.20 8.35 -16.29
C ALA A 305 -16.76 9.78 -15.97
N LEU A 306 -17.55 10.76 -16.42
CA LEU A 306 -17.34 12.16 -16.07
C LEU A 306 -17.29 12.34 -14.55
N GLY A 307 -16.25 13.03 -14.06
CA GLY A 307 -15.98 13.22 -12.62
C GLY A 307 -15.19 12.09 -11.95
N LYS A 308 -14.71 11.11 -12.72
CA LYS A 308 -13.79 10.06 -12.27
C LYS A 308 -12.44 10.20 -12.96
N SER A 309 -11.43 9.59 -12.37
CA SER A 309 -10.08 9.52 -12.95
C SER A 309 -9.67 8.06 -13.09
N LEU A 310 -8.77 7.80 -14.04
CA LEU A 310 -8.16 6.49 -14.25
C LEU A 310 -6.66 6.65 -14.44
N ASP A 311 -5.91 5.82 -13.76
CA ASP A 311 -4.46 5.76 -13.84
C ASP A 311 -4.01 4.66 -14.82
N TYR A 312 -2.98 4.97 -15.59
CA TYR A 312 -2.28 4.02 -16.44
C TYR A 312 -0.79 4.06 -16.11
N THR A 313 -0.16 2.92 -15.91
CA THR A 313 1.28 2.84 -15.67
C THR A 313 2.02 2.55 -16.98
N LEU A 314 2.83 3.51 -17.43
CA LEU A 314 3.74 3.37 -18.57
C LEU A 314 5.16 3.12 -18.05
N TYR A 315 5.77 2.02 -18.45
CA TYR A 315 7.18 1.78 -18.16
C TYR A 315 8.07 2.53 -19.15
N VAL A 316 8.89 3.46 -18.65
CA VAL A 316 9.86 4.22 -19.43
C VAL A 316 11.25 3.64 -19.18
N LYS A 317 11.78 2.93 -20.17
CA LYS A 317 13.06 2.22 -20.07
C LYS A 317 14.01 2.67 -21.19
N GLY A 318 15.18 3.11 -20.78
CA GLY A 318 16.27 3.47 -21.69
C GLY A 318 17.47 2.55 -21.56
N HIS A 319 18.40 2.75 -22.45
CA HIS A 319 19.72 2.12 -22.42
C HIS A 319 20.78 3.14 -22.84
N GLY A 320 21.85 3.22 -22.06
CA GLY A 320 22.93 4.17 -22.37
C GLY A 320 22.55 5.65 -22.24
N LEU A 321 21.42 5.98 -21.59
CA LEU A 321 21.01 7.38 -21.41
C LEU A 321 22.08 8.12 -20.60
N THR A 322 22.46 9.31 -21.09
CA THR A 322 23.54 10.13 -20.51
C THR A 322 23.02 11.27 -19.63
N ASN A 323 21.77 11.69 -19.86
CA ASN A 323 21.10 12.77 -19.15
C ASN A 323 19.69 12.31 -18.68
N PRO A 324 19.03 13.05 -17.78
CA PRO A 324 17.62 12.82 -17.49
C PRO A 324 16.75 12.94 -18.76
N LEU A 325 15.68 12.15 -18.82
CA LEU A 325 14.64 12.31 -19.83
C LEU A 325 13.71 13.45 -19.44
N SER A 326 13.25 14.21 -20.40
CA SER A 326 12.22 15.25 -20.27
C SER A 326 10.88 14.73 -20.79
N LEU A 327 9.79 15.11 -20.13
CA LEU A 327 8.43 14.65 -20.40
C LEU A 327 7.52 15.85 -20.61
N VAL A 328 6.73 15.82 -21.69
CA VAL A 328 5.77 16.88 -21.98
C VAL A 328 4.47 16.26 -22.53
N LEU A 329 3.35 16.64 -21.91
CA LEU A 329 2.01 16.39 -22.46
C LEU A 329 1.62 17.53 -23.40
N TYR A 330 1.10 17.22 -24.58
CA TYR A 330 0.71 18.21 -25.56
C TYR A 330 -0.44 17.74 -26.47
N ARG A 331 -0.91 18.60 -27.36
CA ARG A 331 -2.06 18.48 -28.27
C ARG A 331 -3.42 18.41 -27.57
N ASP A 332 -4.41 18.79 -28.32
CA ASP A 332 -5.87 18.74 -28.08
C ASP A 332 -6.29 18.69 -26.60
N ASP A 333 -6.53 17.50 -26.09
CA ASP A 333 -7.08 17.29 -24.74
C ASP A 333 -6.02 17.08 -23.66
N TYR A 334 -4.77 17.51 -23.87
CA TYR A 334 -3.66 17.24 -22.94
C TYR A 334 -3.94 17.64 -21.48
N LYS A 335 -4.81 18.64 -21.24
CA LYS A 335 -5.20 19.09 -19.89
C LYS A 335 -6.04 18.08 -19.13
N MET A 336 -6.59 17.07 -19.81
CA MET A 336 -7.31 15.96 -19.20
C MET A 336 -6.38 14.85 -18.75
N PHE A 337 -5.11 14.93 -19.11
CA PHE A 337 -4.07 14.00 -18.71
C PHE A 337 -3.05 14.70 -17.83
N SER A 338 -2.52 14.00 -16.84
CA SER A 338 -1.47 14.53 -15.96
C SER A 338 -0.41 13.45 -15.68
N ILE A 339 0.80 13.91 -15.42
CA ILE A 339 1.93 13.08 -15.00
C ILE A 339 2.54 13.71 -13.74
N PRO A 340 3.02 12.91 -12.78
CA PRO A 340 3.52 13.41 -11.50
C PRO A 340 4.90 14.08 -11.63
N VAL A 341 5.64 13.79 -12.71
CA VAL A 341 6.99 14.31 -12.93
C VAL A 341 7.14 14.81 -14.37
N SER A 342 7.93 15.87 -14.57
CA SER A 342 8.31 16.37 -15.89
C SER A 342 9.67 15.84 -16.36
N THR A 343 10.41 15.12 -15.50
CA THR A 343 11.70 14.53 -15.83
C THR A 343 11.84 13.15 -15.18
N ILE A 344 12.55 12.24 -15.84
CA ILE A 344 12.95 10.95 -15.29
C ILE A 344 14.47 10.89 -15.25
N SER A 345 15.04 10.56 -14.09
CA SER A 345 16.50 10.45 -14.00
C SER A 345 17.04 9.36 -14.94
N ARG A 346 18.24 9.56 -15.47
CA ARG A 346 18.89 8.56 -16.32
C ARG A 346 19.04 7.21 -15.63
N THR A 347 19.31 7.23 -14.32
CA THR A 347 19.48 6.03 -13.50
C THR A 347 18.19 5.22 -13.43
N ALA A 348 17.06 5.89 -13.20
CA ALA A 348 15.76 5.23 -13.15
C ALA A 348 15.36 4.66 -14.51
N ALA A 349 15.56 5.43 -15.58
CA ALA A 349 15.22 4.97 -16.93
C ALA A 349 16.16 3.86 -17.44
N ASN A 350 17.45 3.87 -17.08
CA ASN A 350 18.42 2.83 -17.45
C ASN A 350 18.33 1.58 -16.54
N SER A 351 17.51 1.58 -15.50
CA SER A 351 17.36 0.41 -14.62
C SER A 351 16.79 -0.80 -15.38
N ALA A 352 16.99 -2.00 -14.83
CA ALA A 352 16.55 -3.25 -15.46
C ALA A 352 15.06 -3.26 -15.80
N ASP A 353 14.23 -2.64 -14.97
CA ASP A 353 12.77 -2.59 -15.15
C ASP A 353 12.28 -1.26 -15.75
N GLY A 354 13.17 -0.24 -15.88
CA GLY A 354 12.78 1.11 -16.27
C GLY A 354 12.03 1.87 -15.16
N TYR A 355 11.52 3.04 -15.50
CA TYR A 355 10.72 3.89 -14.60
C TYR A 355 9.23 3.68 -14.84
N ALA A 356 8.48 3.38 -13.79
CA ALA A 356 7.03 3.24 -13.84
C ALA A 356 6.37 4.63 -13.74
N LEU A 357 6.03 5.21 -14.89
CA LEU A 357 5.35 6.50 -14.99
C LEU A 357 3.84 6.31 -14.89
N THR A 358 3.22 6.88 -13.85
CA THR A 358 1.77 6.94 -13.77
C THR A 358 1.24 8.10 -14.60
N ILE A 359 0.33 7.82 -15.52
CA ILE A 359 -0.39 8.83 -16.30
C ILE A 359 -1.84 8.79 -15.84
N THR A 360 -2.36 9.89 -15.33
CA THR A 360 -3.75 10.00 -14.85
C THR A 360 -4.61 10.71 -15.89
N TYR A 361 -5.70 10.06 -16.30
CA TYR A 361 -6.74 10.68 -17.11
C TYR A 361 -7.89 11.16 -16.24
N THR A 362 -8.23 12.46 -16.32
CA THR A 362 -9.30 13.10 -15.56
C THR A 362 -10.15 13.95 -16.51
N PRO A 363 -11.19 13.38 -17.13
CA PRO A 363 -11.99 14.08 -18.12
C PRO A 363 -12.87 15.18 -17.52
N THR A 364 -12.96 16.30 -18.23
CA THR A 364 -13.82 17.44 -17.90
C THR A 364 -15.00 17.60 -18.85
N THR A 365 -14.99 16.89 -19.98
CA THR A 365 -16.05 16.89 -21.00
C THR A 365 -16.35 15.46 -21.46
N LEU A 366 -17.54 15.26 -22.03
CA LEU A 366 -17.91 13.96 -22.62
C LEU A 366 -17.31 13.77 -24.01
N GLY A 367 -17.10 12.52 -24.40
CA GLY A 367 -16.64 12.13 -25.73
C GLY A 367 -15.26 11.48 -25.75
N ASN A 368 -14.73 11.31 -26.94
CA ASN A 368 -13.39 10.76 -27.15
C ASN A 368 -12.34 11.86 -26.97
N HIS A 369 -11.31 11.56 -26.24
CA HIS A 369 -10.21 12.46 -25.96
C HIS A 369 -8.89 11.85 -26.41
N SER A 370 -8.00 12.71 -26.92
CA SER A 370 -6.64 12.32 -27.30
C SER A 370 -5.62 13.35 -26.83
N ALA A 371 -4.45 12.87 -26.47
CA ALA A 371 -3.28 13.68 -26.16
C ALA A 371 -2.00 12.93 -26.55
N HIS A 372 -0.90 13.59 -26.44
CA HIS A 372 0.41 13.00 -26.68
C HIS A 372 1.34 13.25 -25.50
N LEU A 373 2.10 12.23 -25.13
CA LEU A 373 3.23 12.32 -24.21
C LEU A 373 4.53 12.22 -25.03
N VAL A 374 5.31 13.30 -25.04
CA VAL A 374 6.63 13.30 -25.67
C VAL A 374 7.70 13.06 -24.63
N ILE A 375 8.59 12.12 -24.91
CA ILE A 375 9.77 11.78 -24.13
C ILE A 375 10.99 12.15 -24.96
N TYR A 376 11.85 13.02 -24.46
CA TYR A 376 13.01 13.56 -25.16
C TYR A 376 14.19 13.82 -24.21
N ASP A 377 15.27 14.39 -24.65
CA ASP A 377 16.55 14.50 -23.93
C ASP A 377 17.20 13.14 -23.64
N GLY A 378 17.81 12.92 -22.49
CA GLY A 378 18.48 11.65 -22.15
C GLY A 378 19.76 11.37 -22.95
N GLY A 379 20.12 12.23 -23.89
CA GLY A 379 21.13 11.96 -24.92
C GLY A 379 20.56 11.31 -26.18
N LEU A 380 19.24 11.15 -26.28
CA LEU A 380 18.55 10.58 -27.43
C LEU A 380 18.72 11.45 -28.67
N VAL A 381 18.83 10.81 -29.83
CA VAL A 381 18.70 11.48 -31.13
C VAL A 381 17.21 11.57 -31.47
N GLY A 382 16.55 12.67 -31.06
CA GLY A 382 15.12 12.90 -31.29
C GLY A 382 14.26 12.70 -30.06
N SER A 383 13.00 12.34 -30.27
CA SER A 383 12.01 12.14 -29.23
C SER A 383 11.14 10.93 -29.53
N VAL A 384 10.55 10.34 -28.49
CA VAL A 384 9.52 9.31 -28.61
C VAL A 384 8.17 9.94 -28.29
N ASP A 385 7.22 9.76 -29.18
CA ASP A 385 5.85 10.26 -29.07
C ASP A 385 4.91 9.10 -28.77
N VAL A 386 4.18 9.19 -27.65
CA VAL A 386 3.20 8.21 -27.17
C VAL A 386 1.83 8.82 -27.27
N GLU A 387 0.94 8.20 -28.03
CA GLU A 387 -0.45 8.61 -28.13
C GLU A 387 -1.26 8.13 -26.92
N LEU A 388 -2.06 9.02 -26.36
CA LEU A 388 -2.97 8.73 -25.24
C LEU A 388 -4.40 8.86 -25.73
N LEU A 389 -5.20 7.78 -25.59
CA LEU A 389 -6.58 7.71 -26.03
C LEU A 389 -7.49 7.36 -24.85
N ALA A 390 -8.64 8.01 -24.74
CA ALA A 390 -9.63 7.72 -23.71
C ALA A 390 -11.04 8.13 -24.17
N THR A 391 -12.07 7.54 -23.57
CA THR A 391 -13.46 7.91 -23.81
C THR A 391 -14.11 8.31 -22.49
N CYS A 392 -14.70 9.51 -22.44
CA CYS A 392 -15.48 9.94 -21.28
C CYS A 392 -16.97 9.70 -21.54
N LEU A 393 -17.59 8.93 -20.68
CA LEU A 393 -19.01 8.64 -20.66
C LEU A 393 -19.74 9.47 -19.58
N PRO A 394 -21.07 9.67 -19.71
CA PRO A 394 -21.87 10.20 -18.61
C PRO A 394 -21.73 9.34 -17.36
N ALA A 395 -21.87 9.95 -16.19
CA ALA A 395 -21.94 9.19 -14.94
C ALA A 395 -23.11 8.17 -15.02
N PRO A 396 -22.89 6.88 -14.73
CA PRO A 396 -23.94 5.88 -14.83
C PRO A 396 -25.01 6.13 -13.76
N THR A 397 -26.27 5.84 -14.11
CA THR A 397 -27.35 5.80 -13.13
C THR A 397 -27.53 4.36 -12.67
N LEU A 398 -27.09 4.07 -11.45
CA LEU A 398 -27.16 2.73 -10.87
C LEU A 398 -28.35 2.63 -9.91
N THR A 399 -29.20 1.62 -10.11
CA THR A 399 -30.34 1.36 -9.24
C THR A 399 -29.95 0.54 -8.04
N THR A 400 -30.65 0.73 -6.92
CA THR A 400 -30.45 -0.07 -5.71
C THR A 400 -30.84 -1.53 -5.98
N LEU A 401 -29.92 -2.45 -5.72
CA LEU A 401 -30.13 -3.88 -5.89
C LEU A 401 -31.06 -4.46 -4.81
N THR A 402 -31.51 -5.69 -5.03
CA THR A 402 -32.19 -6.50 -4.01
C THR A 402 -31.29 -7.69 -3.68
N ALA A 403 -30.73 -7.72 -2.46
CA ALA A 403 -30.13 -8.94 -1.92
C ALA A 403 -31.23 -9.95 -1.58
N LEU A 404 -30.96 -11.21 -1.89
CA LEU A 404 -31.83 -12.35 -1.64
C LEU A 404 -31.31 -13.14 -0.44
N GLU A 405 -32.17 -13.97 0.14
CA GLU A 405 -31.77 -14.87 1.22
C GLU A 405 -30.59 -15.75 0.81
N ALA A 406 -29.70 -15.97 1.76
CA ALA A 406 -28.56 -16.85 1.54
C ALA A 406 -29.03 -18.31 1.38
N THR A 407 -28.37 -19.04 0.50
CA THR A 407 -28.63 -20.48 0.26
C THR A 407 -27.43 -21.33 0.64
N ASP A 408 -27.58 -22.66 0.58
CA ASP A 408 -26.55 -23.66 0.87
C ASP A 408 -25.84 -23.45 2.21
N ILE A 409 -26.62 -22.99 3.21
CA ILE A 409 -26.12 -22.71 4.55
C ILE A 409 -25.77 -24.02 5.24
N ASN A 410 -24.46 -24.26 5.39
CA ASN A 410 -23.94 -25.47 5.97
C ASN A 410 -22.72 -25.17 6.85
N GLY A 411 -22.91 -25.14 8.17
CA GLY A 411 -21.82 -24.92 9.12
C GLY A 411 -20.99 -23.68 8.80
N SER A 412 -19.85 -23.86 8.14
CA SER A 412 -18.92 -22.79 7.76
C SER A 412 -19.21 -22.13 6.42
N LYS A 413 -20.22 -22.58 5.64
CA LYS A 413 -20.46 -22.13 4.27
C LYS A 413 -21.85 -21.55 4.10
N TYR A 414 -21.96 -20.58 3.19
CA TYR A 414 -23.24 -20.11 2.63
C TYR A 414 -23.01 -19.41 1.29
N ILE A 415 -24.03 -19.35 0.47
CA ILE A 415 -24.02 -18.59 -0.77
C ILE A 415 -24.85 -17.32 -0.58
N ALA A 416 -24.22 -16.16 -0.69
CA ALA A 416 -24.91 -14.89 -0.78
C ALA A 416 -25.50 -14.73 -2.18
N ASN A 417 -26.77 -14.26 -2.29
CA ASN A 417 -27.47 -14.15 -3.55
C ASN A 417 -28.09 -12.76 -3.72
N TRP A 418 -28.28 -12.32 -4.97
CA TRP A 418 -28.95 -11.07 -5.31
C TRP A 418 -29.60 -11.12 -6.69
N LYS A 419 -30.48 -10.16 -6.96
CA LYS A 419 -31.03 -9.97 -8.29
C LYS A 419 -30.04 -9.20 -9.15
N ALA A 420 -29.87 -9.64 -10.40
CA ALA A 420 -29.07 -8.90 -11.37
C ALA A 420 -29.58 -7.46 -11.53
N ALA A 421 -28.66 -6.54 -11.80
CA ALA A 421 -29.00 -5.18 -12.20
C ALA A 421 -29.78 -5.18 -13.53
N ASN A 422 -30.67 -4.22 -13.70
CA ASN A 422 -31.38 -4.05 -14.97
C ASN A 422 -30.56 -3.22 -15.98
N GLU A 423 -29.69 -2.36 -15.48
CA GLU A 423 -28.75 -1.54 -16.23
C GLU A 423 -27.42 -2.26 -16.44
N GLU A 424 -26.62 -1.75 -17.35
CA GLU A 424 -25.26 -2.25 -17.58
C GLU A 424 -24.36 -1.94 -16.39
N VAL A 425 -23.68 -2.97 -15.90
CA VAL A 425 -22.74 -2.89 -14.76
C VAL A 425 -21.48 -3.70 -15.09
N ASP A 426 -20.35 -3.36 -14.45
CA ASP A 426 -19.08 -4.04 -14.66
C ASP A 426 -19.03 -5.32 -13.80
N TYR A 427 -19.39 -5.19 -12.52
CA TYR A 427 -19.41 -6.28 -11.53
C TYR A 427 -20.25 -5.89 -10.31
N TYR A 428 -20.36 -6.80 -9.35
CA TYR A 428 -21.02 -6.55 -8.06
C TYR A 428 -20.00 -6.53 -6.93
N VAL A 429 -20.27 -5.67 -5.95
CA VAL A 429 -19.47 -5.52 -4.72
C VAL A 429 -20.31 -6.03 -3.56
N ILE A 430 -19.82 -7.03 -2.85
CA ILE A 430 -20.45 -7.62 -1.68
C ILE A 430 -19.69 -7.13 -0.44
N THR A 431 -20.36 -6.40 0.43
CA THR A 431 -19.82 -6.01 1.73
C THR A 431 -20.40 -6.92 2.80
N ARG A 432 -19.55 -7.66 3.49
CA ARG A 432 -19.89 -8.56 4.57
C ARG A 432 -19.38 -7.99 5.89
N THR A 433 -20.25 -7.92 6.91
CA THR A 433 -19.85 -7.62 8.29
C THR A 433 -20.05 -8.85 9.15
N ILE A 434 -19.06 -9.19 9.92
CA ILE A 434 -18.98 -10.36 10.79
C ILE A 434 -18.91 -9.86 12.23
N TYR A 435 -19.83 -10.31 13.06
CA TYR A 435 -19.85 -10.07 14.49
C TYR A 435 -19.65 -11.37 15.26
N ASN A 436 -18.58 -11.46 16.04
CA ASN A 436 -18.30 -12.59 16.91
C ASN A 436 -18.88 -12.35 18.30
N LYS A 437 -19.85 -13.19 18.72
CA LYS A 437 -20.53 -13.07 20.02
C LYS A 437 -19.65 -13.38 21.22
N GLU A 438 -18.59 -14.16 21.04
CA GLU A 438 -17.75 -14.62 22.17
C GLU A 438 -16.79 -13.53 22.65
N ASN A 439 -16.20 -12.78 21.71
CA ASN A 439 -15.20 -11.74 22.00
C ASN A 439 -15.67 -10.32 21.69
N GLY A 440 -16.85 -10.15 21.08
CA GLY A 440 -17.40 -8.85 20.70
C GLY A 440 -16.72 -8.22 19.47
N GLU A 441 -15.88 -8.96 18.76
CA GLU A 441 -15.14 -8.47 17.59
C GLU A 441 -16.08 -8.23 16.41
N VAL A 442 -15.89 -7.11 15.72
CA VAL A 442 -16.57 -6.76 14.47
C VAL A 442 -15.53 -6.58 13.38
N ARG A 443 -15.67 -7.31 12.26
CA ARG A 443 -14.84 -7.11 11.08
C ARG A 443 -15.72 -6.94 9.84
N THR A 444 -15.29 -6.09 8.91
CA THR A 444 -15.97 -5.87 7.63
C THR A 444 -15.05 -6.26 6.50
N GLU A 445 -15.58 -7.00 5.55
CA GLU A 445 -14.87 -7.49 4.39
C GLU A 445 -15.63 -7.09 3.13
N VAL A 446 -14.87 -6.73 2.09
CA VAL A 446 -15.40 -6.34 0.79
C VAL A 446 -14.81 -7.27 -0.26
N THR A 447 -15.67 -7.83 -1.10
CA THR A 447 -15.27 -8.67 -2.22
C THR A 447 -16.08 -8.31 -3.46
N ASN A 448 -15.55 -8.65 -4.63
CA ASN A 448 -16.20 -8.36 -5.92
C ASN A 448 -16.48 -9.66 -6.66
N THR A 449 -17.47 -9.64 -7.56
CA THR A 449 -17.58 -10.67 -8.59
C THR A 449 -16.59 -10.39 -9.73
N ASP A 450 -16.29 -11.43 -10.51
CA ASP A 450 -15.39 -11.30 -11.67
C ASP A 450 -16.07 -10.57 -12.84
N ASP A 451 -17.40 -10.63 -12.91
CA ASP A 451 -18.22 -10.04 -13.99
C ASP A 451 -19.64 -9.67 -13.52
N SER A 452 -20.41 -9.09 -14.44
CA SER A 452 -21.83 -8.68 -14.25
C SER A 452 -22.83 -9.84 -14.35
N ASN A 453 -22.44 -11.04 -14.76
CA ASN A 453 -23.34 -12.19 -14.90
C ASN A 453 -23.44 -13.00 -13.61
N THR A 454 -22.46 -12.87 -12.75
CA THR A 454 -22.37 -13.57 -11.47
C THR A 454 -23.28 -12.88 -10.44
N THR A 455 -24.36 -13.55 -10.02
CA THR A 455 -25.34 -13.02 -9.05
C THR A 455 -25.35 -13.77 -7.72
N SER A 456 -24.27 -14.45 -7.42
CA SER A 456 -24.05 -15.16 -6.15
C SER A 456 -22.58 -15.21 -5.78
N TYR A 457 -22.30 -15.38 -4.49
CA TYR A 457 -20.93 -15.51 -3.99
C TYR A 457 -20.85 -16.50 -2.83
N LEU A 458 -19.91 -17.44 -2.88
CA LEU A 458 -19.68 -18.43 -1.83
C LEU A 458 -18.76 -17.86 -0.74
N PHE A 459 -19.25 -17.85 0.50
CA PHE A 459 -18.43 -17.68 1.69
C PHE A 459 -18.28 -19.04 2.38
N ASP A 460 -17.06 -19.44 2.72
CA ASP A 460 -16.77 -20.77 3.28
C ASP A 460 -15.96 -20.75 4.60
N ASP A 461 -15.88 -19.58 5.21
CA ASP A 461 -15.05 -19.28 6.37
C ASP A 461 -15.85 -18.87 7.62
N ARG A 462 -17.18 -19.07 7.65
CA ARG A 462 -18.03 -18.74 8.80
C ARG A 462 -17.73 -19.65 9.98
N MET A 463 -17.50 -19.02 11.14
CA MET A 463 -17.24 -19.77 12.39
C MET A 463 -18.49 -19.87 13.30
N PRO A 464 -18.57 -20.91 14.15
CA PRO A 464 -19.60 -20.95 15.19
C PRO A 464 -19.55 -19.70 16.08
N GLY A 465 -20.72 -19.16 16.42
CA GLY A 465 -20.80 -17.95 17.23
C GLY A 465 -20.76 -16.64 16.45
N GLU A 466 -20.52 -16.68 15.15
CA GLU A 466 -20.51 -15.49 14.31
C GLU A 466 -21.88 -15.20 13.69
N THR A 467 -22.29 -13.92 13.76
CA THR A 467 -23.39 -13.37 12.97
C THR A 467 -22.79 -12.66 11.77
N HIS A 468 -23.20 -13.09 10.56
CA HIS A 468 -22.79 -12.46 9.32
C HIS A 468 -23.94 -11.62 8.78
N THR A 469 -23.64 -10.41 8.34
CA THR A 469 -24.57 -9.60 7.56
C THR A 469 -23.90 -9.25 6.23
N TYR A 470 -24.67 -9.19 5.15
CA TYR A 470 -24.17 -8.70 3.88
C TYR A 470 -25.19 -7.83 3.17
N TYR A 471 -24.67 -6.92 2.37
CA TYR A 471 -25.40 -6.18 1.33
C TYR A 471 -24.59 -6.18 0.03
N VAL A 472 -25.23 -5.84 -1.06
CA VAL A 472 -24.64 -5.86 -2.39
C VAL A 472 -24.86 -4.52 -3.09
N GLN A 473 -23.85 -4.08 -3.83
CA GLN A 473 -23.89 -2.90 -4.68
C GLN A 473 -23.46 -3.28 -6.09
N SER A 474 -24.02 -2.65 -7.11
CA SER A 474 -23.47 -2.72 -8.45
C SER A 474 -22.38 -1.66 -8.64
N TYR A 475 -21.39 -1.99 -9.47
CA TYR A 475 -20.29 -1.09 -9.81
C TYR A 475 -20.24 -0.88 -11.32
N ARG A 476 -20.03 0.37 -11.74
CA ARG A 476 -19.74 0.73 -13.12
C ARG A 476 -18.93 2.03 -13.19
N LEU A 477 -17.84 2.02 -13.96
CA LEU A 477 -17.02 3.20 -14.29
C LEU A 477 -16.67 4.07 -13.07
N GLY A 478 -16.31 3.45 -11.95
CA GLY A 478 -15.93 4.15 -10.72
C GLY A 478 -17.09 4.58 -9.82
N TYR A 479 -18.33 4.16 -10.11
CA TYR A 479 -19.52 4.43 -9.29
C TYR A 479 -20.08 3.16 -8.67
N LEU A 480 -20.57 3.29 -7.44
CA LEU A 480 -21.33 2.25 -6.73
C LEU A 480 -22.78 2.67 -6.64
N SER A 481 -23.69 1.70 -6.75
CA SER A 481 -25.11 1.92 -6.40
C SER A 481 -25.27 2.18 -4.92
N ASN A 482 -26.45 2.64 -4.49
CA ASN A 482 -26.80 2.55 -3.07
C ASN A 482 -26.75 1.08 -2.62
N PRO A 483 -26.42 0.81 -1.34
CA PRO A 483 -26.47 -0.53 -0.78
C PRO A 483 -27.86 -1.16 -0.92
N SER A 484 -27.91 -2.45 -1.22
CA SER A 484 -29.16 -3.23 -1.18
C SER A 484 -29.72 -3.32 0.24
N ASN A 485 -30.87 -3.99 0.39
CA ASN A 485 -31.28 -4.51 1.70
C ASN A 485 -30.18 -5.41 2.27
N THR A 486 -30.08 -5.43 3.60
CA THR A 486 -29.13 -6.28 4.33
C THR A 486 -29.74 -7.65 4.62
N ILE A 487 -29.00 -8.70 4.34
CA ILE A 487 -29.32 -10.07 4.76
C ILE A 487 -28.50 -10.41 5.99
N THR A 488 -29.14 -11.06 6.97
CA THR A 488 -28.51 -11.45 8.24
C THR A 488 -28.53 -12.97 8.40
N LEU A 489 -27.36 -13.53 8.71
CA LEU A 489 -27.18 -14.93 9.10
C LEU A 489 -26.79 -14.97 10.57
N ASP A 490 -27.73 -15.28 11.43
CA ASP A 490 -27.53 -15.24 12.88
C ASP A 490 -26.57 -16.32 13.39
N ALA A 491 -25.85 -15.98 14.47
CA ALA A 491 -24.98 -16.89 15.20
C ALA A 491 -25.70 -18.08 15.84
N SER A 492 -27.02 -18.05 15.92
CA SER A 492 -27.85 -19.04 16.63
C SER A 492 -27.84 -20.43 15.99
N GLY A 493 -27.14 -20.61 14.86
CA GLY A 493 -26.98 -21.94 14.23
C GLY A 493 -28.28 -22.63 13.79
N ILE A 494 -29.39 -21.91 13.79
CA ILE A 494 -30.58 -22.34 13.08
C ILE A 494 -30.30 -22.00 11.63
N THR A 495 -29.78 -22.99 10.92
CA THR A 495 -29.68 -22.92 9.46
C THR A 495 -31.06 -22.69 8.93
N GLY A 496 -31.17 -21.73 8.04
CA GLY A 496 -32.40 -21.35 7.40
C GLY A 496 -33.19 -22.57 6.95
N ILE A 497 -34.47 -22.41 7.00
CA ILE A 497 -35.48 -23.36 6.53
C ILE A 497 -35.11 -23.72 5.09
N GLU A 498 -34.52 -24.89 4.87
CA GLU A 498 -34.62 -25.51 3.55
C GLU A 498 -36.12 -25.74 3.30
N ALA A 499 -36.66 -25.15 2.26
CA ALA A 499 -38.08 -25.21 1.92
C ALA A 499 -38.64 -26.62 1.76
N ASP A 500 -37.82 -27.65 1.79
CA ASP A 500 -38.14 -29.07 1.65
C ASP A 500 -37.88 -29.94 2.89
N LYS A 501 -37.56 -29.36 4.06
CA LYS A 501 -37.47 -30.18 5.27
C LYS A 501 -38.83 -30.38 5.93
N PRO A 502 -39.24 -31.61 6.20
CA PRO A 502 -40.55 -31.89 6.74
C PRO A 502 -40.75 -31.40 8.19
N LEU A 503 -39.77 -30.74 8.79
CA LEU A 503 -39.79 -30.36 10.21
C LEU A 503 -39.29 -28.94 10.45
N HIS A 504 -40.17 -28.11 11.02
CA HIS A 504 -39.87 -26.78 11.56
C HIS A 504 -39.90 -26.81 13.09
N ILE A 505 -38.90 -26.24 13.75
CA ILE A 505 -38.81 -26.19 15.21
C ILE A 505 -38.71 -24.73 15.63
N ILE A 506 -39.69 -24.27 16.39
CA ILE A 506 -39.78 -22.89 16.88
C ILE A 506 -39.48 -22.90 18.39
N GLY A 507 -38.41 -22.19 18.79
CA GLY A 507 -38.11 -21.98 20.22
C GLY A 507 -39.16 -21.09 20.88
N LYS A 508 -39.63 -21.49 22.05
CA LYS A 508 -40.55 -20.74 22.93
C LYS A 508 -39.94 -20.61 24.31
N GLU A 509 -40.52 -19.73 25.14
CA GLU A 509 -40.20 -19.65 26.55
C GLU A 509 -40.52 -20.99 27.23
N GLY A 510 -39.49 -21.65 27.77
CA GLY A 510 -39.61 -22.96 28.46
C GLY A 510 -39.77 -24.17 27.54
N GLY A 511 -39.63 -24.06 26.22
CA GLY A 511 -39.77 -25.22 25.35
C GLY A 511 -39.62 -24.95 23.85
N ILE A 512 -40.19 -25.88 23.06
CA ILE A 512 -40.20 -25.81 21.57
C ILE A 512 -41.57 -26.16 21.04
N LEU A 513 -41.93 -25.56 19.90
CA LEU A 513 -43.09 -25.95 19.10
C LEU A 513 -42.60 -26.65 17.83
N ILE A 514 -43.18 -27.78 17.53
CA ILE A 514 -42.92 -28.57 16.32
C ILE A 514 -43.95 -28.23 15.26
N GLN A 515 -43.50 -27.93 14.04
CA GLN A 515 -44.33 -27.80 12.84
C GLN A 515 -43.81 -28.75 11.78
N CYS A 516 -44.67 -29.65 11.30
CA CYS A 516 -44.32 -30.62 10.28
C CYS A 516 -45.57 -30.96 9.44
N ASN A 517 -45.36 -31.38 8.19
CA ASN A 517 -46.45 -31.72 7.26
C ASN A 517 -46.92 -33.17 7.44
N GLU A 518 -46.18 -33.99 8.17
CA GLU A 518 -46.47 -35.40 8.41
C GLU A 518 -45.88 -35.82 9.77
N ASP A 519 -46.38 -36.95 10.30
CA ASP A 519 -45.86 -37.54 11.54
C ASP A 519 -44.45 -38.12 11.28
N LEU A 520 -43.49 -37.68 12.07
CA LEU A 520 -42.06 -38.00 11.90
C LEU A 520 -41.60 -39.20 12.75
N GLY A 521 -42.51 -39.84 13.48
CA GLY A 521 -42.24 -40.97 14.31
C GLY A 521 -41.40 -40.63 15.55
N ALA A 522 -40.65 -41.61 16.05
CA ALA A 522 -39.88 -41.48 17.28
C ALA A 522 -38.74 -40.43 17.14
N ALA A 523 -38.56 -39.61 18.17
CA ALA A 523 -37.48 -38.66 18.26
C ALA A 523 -36.81 -38.64 19.64
N VAL A 524 -35.58 -38.18 19.70
CA VAL A 524 -34.82 -38.08 20.93
C VAL A 524 -34.19 -36.70 20.99
N ILE A 525 -34.28 -36.05 22.14
CA ILE A 525 -33.66 -34.75 22.41
C ILE A 525 -32.49 -34.95 23.34
N TYR A 526 -31.36 -34.38 22.98
CA TYR A 526 -30.09 -34.42 23.74
C TYR A 526 -29.69 -33.03 24.19
N ASP A 527 -28.97 -32.93 25.31
CA ASP A 527 -28.23 -31.74 25.67
C ASP A 527 -26.90 -31.65 24.88
N MET A 528 -26.18 -30.53 25.04
CA MET A 528 -24.91 -30.33 24.36
C MET A 528 -23.77 -31.29 24.79
N ALA A 529 -23.94 -32.00 25.91
CA ALA A 529 -23.05 -33.05 26.39
C ALA A 529 -23.44 -34.45 25.84
N GLY A 530 -24.46 -34.53 24.97
CA GLY A 530 -24.95 -35.78 24.37
C GLY A 530 -25.84 -36.60 25.30
N ARG A 531 -26.28 -36.08 26.46
CA ARG A 531 -27.19 -36.78 27.37
C ARG A 531 -28.61 -36.63 26.89
N VAL A 532 -29.40 -37.70 26.97
CA VAL A 532 -30.82 -37.69 26.62
C VAL A 532 -31.58 -36.80 27.59
N VAL A 533 -32.22 -35.75 27.10
CA VAL A 533 -33.09 -34.85 27.85
C VAL A 533 -34.56 -35.33 27.78
N ARG A 534 -34.99 -35.79 26.59
CA ARG A 534 -36.36 -36.27 26.39
C ARG A 534 -36.42 -37.28 25.23
N ARG A 535 -37.32 -38.27 25.36
CA ARG A 535 -37.71 -39.21 24.31
C ARG A 535 -39.15 -38.92 23.92
N ILE A 536 -39.45 -38.99 22.64
CA ILE A 536 -40.75 -38.73 22.04
C ILE A 536 -41.10 -39.94 21.19
N ASP A 537 -42.23 -40.56 21.44
CA ASP A 537 -42.61 -41.77 20.72
C ASP A 537 -43.16 -41.49 19.32
N ASN A 538 -43.82 -40.33 19.16
CA ASN A 538 -44.27 -39.84 17.87
C ASN A 538 -44.24 -38.31 17.81
N LEU A 539 -43.41 -37.77 16.93
CA LEU A 539 -43.26 -36.33 16.69
C LEU A 539 -44.26 -35.91 15.62
N HIS A 540 -45.22 -35.06 15.97
CA HIS A 540 -46.28 -34.63 15.07
C HIS A 540 -46.43 -33.10 15.06
N ASN A 541 -47.16 -32.61 14.10
CA ASN A 541 -47.42 -31.18 13.92
C ASN A 541 -48.09 -30.57 15.16
N ASP A 542 -47.72 -29.29 15.44
CA ASP A 542 -48.21 -28.47 16.57
C ASP A 542 -47.89 -29.03 17.97
N MET A 543 -47.00 -30.00 18.05
CA MET A 543 -46.53 -30.55 19.32
C MET A 543 -45.67 -29.52 20.07
N VAL A 544 -46.06 -29.22 21.32
CA VAL A 544 -45.24 -28.40 22.26
C VAL A 544 -44.45 -29.34 23.17
N ILE A 545 -43.15 -29.12 23.27
CA ILE A 545 -42.24 -29.93 24.07
C ILE A 545 -41.55 -29.02 25.08
N ASP A 546 -41.84 -29.23 26.39
CA ASP A 546 -41.17 -28.49 27.46
C ASP A 546 -39.72 -28.97 27.56
N LEU A 547 -38.81 -28.02 27.54
CA LEU A 547 -37.37 -28.24 27.62
C LEU A 547 -36.73 -27.19 28.52
N PRO A 548 -35.65 -27.56 29.24
CA PRO A 548 -34.92 -26.58 30.02
C PRO A 548 -34.28 -25.51 29.09
N ARG A 549 -34.16 -24.30 29.59
CA ARG A 549 -33.52 -23.19 28.92
C ARG A 549 -32.10 -23.57 28.46
N GLY A 550 -31.75 -23.27 27.22
CA GLY A 550 -30.46 -23.57 26.67
C GLY A 550 -30.54 -24.18 25.25
N ILE A 551 -29.46 -24.83 24.82
CA ILE A 551 -29.37 -25.46 23.52
C ILE A 551 -29.57 -26.97 23.64
N SER A 552 -30.45 -27.52 22.81
CA SER A 552 -30.75 -28.95 22.72
C SER A 552 -30.60 -29.43 21.25
N LEU A 553 -30.36 -30.73 21.10
CA LEU A 553 -30.29 -31.38 19.77
C LEU A 553 -31.45 -32.35 19.65
N LEU A 554 -32.36 -32.15 18.67
CA LEU A 554 -33.42 -33.09 18.35
C LEU A 554 -33.00 -33.99 17.19
N LYS A 555 -33.20 -35.29 17.34
CA LYS A 555 -32.92 -36.28 16.31
C LYS A 555 -34.12 -37.20 16.13
N THR A 556 -34.65 -37.34 14.90
CA THR A 556 -35.69 -38.30 14.56
C THR A 556 -35.07 -39.65 14.18
N ALA A 557 -35.86 -40.73 14.24
CA ALA A 557 -35.40 -42.05 13.89
C ALA A 557 -35.02 -42.18 12.41
N THR A 558 -35.58 -41.38 11.55
CA THR A 558 -35.40 -41.40 10.09
C THR A 558 -34.31 -40.41 9.59
N SER A 559 -33.86 -39.48 10.43
CA SER A 559 -32.90 -38.44 10.02
C SER A 559 -31.44 -38.88 10.26
N ARG A 560 -30.57 -38.60 9.26
CA ARG A 560 -29.11 -38.74 9.38
C ARG A 560 -28.46 -37.63 10.21
N SER A 561 -29.11 -36.50 10.35
CA SER A 561 -28.65 -35.30 11.09
C SER A 561 -29.57 -34.97 12.25
N ALA A 562 -29.07 -34.23 13.24
CA ALA A 562 -29.86 -33.70 14.35
C ALA A 562 -30.16 -32.22 14.11
N TRP A 563 -31.34 -31.75 14.55
CA TRP A 563 -31.69 -30.32 14.57
C TRP A 563 -31.24 -29.69 15.89
N LYS A 564 -30.53 -28.59 15.82
CA LYS A 564 -30.13 -27.80 16.98
C LYS A 564 -31.26 -26.82 17.32
N VAL A 565 -31.65 -26.79 18.57
CA VAL A 565 -32.79 -26.03 19.07
C VAL A 565 -32.36 -25.15 20.22
N ALA A 566 -32.72 -23.87 20.20
CA ALA A 566 -32.53 -22.95 21.31
C ALA A 566 -33.86 -22.74 22.03
N VAL A 567 -33.88 -22.98 23.35
CA VAL A 567 -35.00 -22.73 24.25
C VAL A 567 -34.71 -21.45 25.04
N GLN A 568 -35.59 -20.46 24.90
CA GLN A 568 -35.49 -19.15 25.57
C GLN A 568 -35.87 -19.19 27.04
#